data_91f1fc1ebad6266f42186758438e064f
#
_entry.id   91f1fc1ebad6266f42186758438e064f
#
_cell.length_a   1.000
_cell.length_b   1.000
_cell.length_c   1.000
_cell.angle_alpha   90.00
_cell.angle_beta   90.00
_cell.angle_gamma   90.00
#
_symmetry.space_group_name_H-M   'P 1'
#
loop_
_entity.id
_entity.type
_entity.pdbx_description
1 polymer ?
#
loop_
_entity_poly.entity_id
_entity_poly.type
_entity_poly.pdbx_seq_one_letter_code
_entity_poly.pdbx_strand_id
1 'polypeptide(L)'
;RLLEKKEITREYWALIEGRVESKELVFRDKIGRDRHDRRKRVVDPKSGQHAETQVSRLKQFPNQTTLVRCKLKTGRTHQIRVHLSHHKHPILGDPLYNSRSKVSRLMLHAFRLSFTHPLTLEQLSFTALSDTFETELKQNG
;
A
#
# COMPACT_ATOMS: atom_id res chain seq x y z
N ARG A 1 26.33 -1.77 12.22
CA ARG A 1 25.70 -1.98 13.53
C ARG A 1 24.32 -2.61 13.36
N LEU A 2 23.88 -3.35 14.37
CA LEU A 2 22.60 -4.04 14.32
C LEU A 2 21.42 -3.09 14.12
N LEU A 3 21.43 -1.93 14.81
CA LEU A 3 20.35 -0.95 14.68
C LEU A 3 20.23 -0.41 13.26
N GLU A 4 21.33 -0.23 12.58
CA GLU A 4 21.34 0.26 11.21
C GLU A 4 20.91 -0.81 10.21
N LYS A 5 21.12 -2.07 10.56
CA LYS A 5 20.76 -3.20 9.71
C LYS A 5 19.42 -3.82 10.04
N LYS A 6 18.71 -3.23 10.98
CA LYS A 6 17.39 -3.70 11.36
C LYS A 6 16.47 -3.72 10.15
N GLU A 7 15.85 -4.85 9.91
CA GLU A 7 14.90 -5.00 8.84
C GLU A 7 13.49 -4.84 9.38
N ILE A 8 12.76 -3.87 8.85
CA ILE A 8 11.38 -3.63 9.20
C ILE A 8 10.51 -3.98 8.01
N THR A 9 9.61 -4.93 8.21
CA THR A 9 8.62 -5.28 7.21
C THR A 9 7.31 -4.62 7.58
N ARG A 10 6.78 -3.81 6.67
CA ARG A 10 5.49 -3.15 6.84
C ARG A 10 4.52 -3.79 5.87
N GLU A 11 3.44 -4.30 6.42
CA GLU A 11 2.41 -4.96 5.63
C GLU A 11 1.11 -4.17 5.75
N TYR A 12 0.52 -3.86 4.59
CA TYR A 12 -0.75 -3.16 4.51
C TYR A 12 -1.71 -3.99 3.69
N TRP A 13 -2.98 -3.90 4.03
CA TRP A 13 -4.05 -4.44 3.21
C TRP A 13 -4.77 -3.28 2.55
N ALA A 14 -5.12 -3.44 1.29
CA ALA A 14 -5.82 -2.41 0.53
C ALA A 14 -6.91 -3.06 -0.33
N LEU A 15 -8.04 -2.39 -0.42
CA LEU A 15 -9.08 -2.74 -1.36
C LEU A 15 -8.96 -1.79 -2.54
N ILE A 16 -8.71 -2.33 -3.73
CA ILE A 16 -8.37 -1.53 -4.90
C ILE A 16 -9.37 -1.72 -6.03
N GLU A 17 -9.43 -0.75 -6.94
CA GLU A 17 -10.27 -0.82 -8.12
C GLU A 17 -9.62 -1.70 -9.18
N GLY A 18 -10.47 -2.44 -9.90
CA GLY A 18 -10.04 -3.27 -11.00
C GLY A 18 -9.64 -4.68 -10.59
N ARG A 19 -9.36 -5.48 -11.59
CA ARG A 19 -8.90 -6.85 -11.41
C ARG A 19 -7.40 -6.91 -11.54
N VAL A 20 -6.76 -7.68 -10.68
CA VAL A 20 -5.31 -7.90 -10.72
C VAL A 20 -5.09 -9.32 -11.24
N GLU A 21 -4.59 -9.44 -12.48
CA GLU A 21 -4.41 -10.73 -13.11
C GLU A 21 -3.25 -11.53 -12.51
N SER A 22 -2.17 -10.87 -12.17
CA SER A 22 -1.01 -11.52 -11.59
C SER A 22 -1.18 -11.72 -10.09
N LYS A 23 -0.77 -12.88 -9.61
CA LYS A 23 -0.82 -13.17 -8.17
C LYS A 23 0.14 -12.32 -7.36
N GLU A 24 1.29 -11.99 -7.95
CA GLU A 24 2.32 -11.17 -7.34
C GLU A 24 2.79 -10.10 -8.32
N LEU A 25 2.95 -8.87 -7.82
CA LEU A 25 3.47 -7.75 -8.59
C LEU A 25 4.52 -7.01 -7.76
N VAL A 26 5.46 -6.36 -8.44
CA VAL A 26 6.43 -5.48 -7.78
C VAL A 26 6.44 -4.17 -8.53
N PHE A 27 6.17 -3.09 -7.82
CA PHE A 27 6.21 -1.74 -8.38
C PHE A 27 7.48 -1.04 -7.89
N ARG A 28 8.29 -0.55 -8.82
CA ARG A 28 9.56 0.12 -8.52
C ARG A 28 9.63 1.54 -9.05
N ASP A 29 8.50 2.14 -9.34
CA ASP A 29 8.43 3.49 -9.88
C ASP A 29 8.97 4.49 -8.85
N LYS A 30 9.84 5.38 -9.28
CA LYS A 30 10.37 6.44 -8.43
C LYS A 30 9.29 7.45 -8.10
N ILE A 31 9.29 7.93 -6.87
CA ILE A 31 8.24 8.80 -6.37
C ILE A 31 8.83 10.17 -6.02
N GLY A 32 8.19 11.23 -6.49
CA GLY A 32 8.55 12.60 -6.23
C GLY A 32 7.35 13.43 -5.82
N ARG A 33 7.59 14.71 -5.63
CA ARG A 33 6.53 15.65 -5.28
C ARG A 33 5.77 16.07 -6.53
N ASP A 34 4.44 16.20 -6.38
CA ASP A 34 3.62 16.78 -7.44
C ASP A 34 3.87 18.30 -7.47
N ARG A 35 4.10 18.84 -8.66
CA ARG A 35 4.41 20.27 -8.83
C ARG A 35 3.21 21.18 -8.58
N HIS A 36 2.02 20.64 -8.71
CA HIS A 36 0.78 21.43 -8.69
C HIS A 36 -0.02 21.25 -7.41
N ASP A 37 0.21 20.16 -6.69
CA ASP A 37 -0.54 19.86 -5.47
C ASP A 37 0.39 19.33 -4.40
N ARG A 38 0.65 20.14 -3.37
CA ARG A 38 1.56 19.78 -2.27
C ARG A 38 1.14 18.56 -1.48
N ARG A 39 -0.15 18.22 -1.52
CA ARG A 39 -0.66 17.06 -0.81
C ARG A 39 -0.28 15.76 -1.49
N LYS A 40 0.05 15.81 -2.77
CA LYS A 40 0.25 14.63 -3.61
C LYS A 40 1.71 14.32 -3.86
N ARG A 41 1.92 13.06 -4.20
CA ARG A 41 3.18 12.57 -4.75
C ARG A 41 2.88 12.02 -6.14
N VAL A 42 3.91 11.85 -6.94
CA VAL A 42 3.76 11.44 -8.33
C VAL A 42 4.91 10.51 -8.72
N VAL A 43 4.67 9.65 -9.70
CA VAL A 43 5.76 8.87 -10.30
C VAL A 43 6.64 9.83 -11.09
N ASP A 44 7.91 9.88 -10.74
CA ASP A 44 8.88 10.80 -11.32
C ASP A 44 10.18 10.05 -11.66
N PRO A 45 10.30 9.52 -12.89
CA PRO A 45 11.46 8.71 -13.26
C PRO A 45 12.78 9.48 -13.23
N LYS A 46 12.75 10.81 -13.38
CA LYS A 46 13.96 11.61 -13.46
C LYS A 46 14.47 12.07 -12.10
N SER A 47 13.58 12.58 -11.26
CA SER A 47 13.95 13.24 -10.02
C SER A 47 13.37 12.59 -8.77
N GLY A 48 12.58 11.54 -8.93
CA GLY A 48 11.97 10.85 -7.81
C GLY A 48 12.96 10.02 -7.02
N GLN A 49 12.54 9.64 -5.81
CA GLN A 49 13.30 8.75 -4.96
C GLN A 49 12.90 7.31 -5.24
N HIS A 50 13.88 6.41 -5.11
CA HIS A 50 13.63 4.98 -5.25
C HIS A 50 12.52 4.53 -4.30
N ALA A 51 11.60 3.72 -4.82
CA ALA A 51 10.49 3.19 -4.04
C ALA A 51 10.12 1.80 -4.56
N GLU A 52 9.93 0.86 -3.64
CA GLU A 52 9.56 -0.50 -4.01
C GLU A 52 8.40 -0.99 -3.16
N THR A 53 7.33 -1.44 -3.84
CA THR A 53 6.14 -2.02 -3.21
C THR A 53 5.91 -3.40 -3.80
N GLN A 54 5.80 -4.41 -2.95
CA GLN A 54 5.40 -5.75 -3.36
C GLN A 54 3.92 -5.91 -3.11
N VAL A 55 3.18 -6.36 -4.13
CA VAL A 55 1.72 -6.48 -4.07
C VAL A 55 1.34 -7.94 -4.30
N SER A 56 0.59 -8.51 -3.35
CA SER A 56 0.07 -9.87 -3.46
C SER A 56 -1.44 -9.82 -3.52
N ARG A 57 -2.02 -10.48 -4.52
CA ARG A 57 -3.46 -10.59 -4.63
C ARG A 57 -3.98 -11.57 -3.57
N LEU A 58 -4.87 -11.11 -2.70
CA LEU A 58 -5.49 -11.97 -1.68
C LEU A 58 -6.84 -12.50 -2.14
N LYS A 59 -7.68 -11.62 -2.70
CA LYS A 59 -9.02 -12.02 -3.15
C LYS A 59 -9.55 -11.05 -4.19
N GLN A 60 -10.13 -11.58 -5.26
CA GLN A 60 -10.86 -10.77 -6.24
C GLN A 60 -12.35 -10.90 -5.97
N PHE A 61 -13.06 -9.77 -6.04
CA PHE A 61 -14.51 -9.72 -5.80
C PHE A 61 -15.25 -9.52 -7.11
N PRO A 62 -16.55 -9.96 -7.18
CA PRO A 62 -17.33 -9.83 -8.42
C PRO A 62 -17.52 -8.41 -8.91
N ASN A 63 -17.46 -7.41 -8.03
CA ASN A 63 -17.71 -6.00 -8.36
C ASN A 63 -16.48 -5.27 -8.93
N GLN A 64 -15.51 -6.01 -9.46
CA GLN A 64 -14.28 -5.45 -10.03
C GLN A 64 -13.41 -4.75 -9.00
N THR A 65 -13.37 -5.27 -7.78
CA THR A 65 -12.43 -4.83 -6.76
C THR A 65 -11.56 -6.01 -6.34
N THR A 66 -10.39 -5.69 -5.80
CA THR A 66 -9.43 -6.70 -5.38
C THR A 66 -8.86 -6.34 -4.02
N LEU A 67 -8.81 -7.30 -3.12
CA LEU A 67 -8.10 -7.15 -1.86
C LEU A 67 -6.65 -7.59 -2.10
N VAL A 68 -5.72 -6.69 -1.79
CA VAL A 68 -4.29 -6.97 -1.94
C VAL A 68 -3.55 -6.73 -0.63
N ARG A 69 -2.44 -7.45 -0.50
CA ARG A 69 -1.47 -7.23 0.56
C ARG A 69 -0.28 -6.51 -0.04
N CYS A 70 0.15 -5.43 0.58
CA CYS A 70 1.28 -4.63 0.12
C CYS A 70 2.39 -4.69 1.16
N LYS A 71 3.58 -5.10 0.74
CA LYS A 71 4.77 -5.08 1.59
C LYS A 71 5.73 -4.02 1.07
N LEU A 72 6.19 -3.16 1.96
CA LEU A 72 7.05 -2.04 1.59
C LEU A 72 8.51 -2.37 1.86
N LYS A 73 9.35 -2.19 0.84
CA LYS A 73 10.81 -2.19 1.00
C LYS A 73 11.33 -0.79 1.30
N THR A 74 10.57 0.23 0.92
CA THR A 74 10.85 1.63 1.19
C THR A 74 9.58 2.25 1.77
N GLY A 75 9.67 3.44 2.32
CA GLY A 75 8.51 4.09 2.93
C GLY A 75 8.34 5.54 2.49
N ARG A 76 8.24 5.80 1.19
CA ARG A 76 8.00 7.15 0.69
C ARG A 76 6.59 7.60 0.99
N THR A 77 6.40 8.91 1.13
CA THR A 77 5.08 9.48 1.39
C THR A 77 4.07 9.01 0.34
N HIS A 78 2.94 8.52 0.80
CA HIS A 78 1.86 8.00 -0.06
C HIS A 78 2.29 6.90 -1.03
N GLN A 79 3.35 6.17 -0.74
CA GLN A 79 3.94 5.23 -1.68
C GLN A 79 2.95 4.22 -2.26
N ILE A 80 2.18 3.54 -1.41
CA ILE A 80 1.23 2.53 -1.87
C ILE A 80 0.16 3.18 -2.75
N ARG A 81 -0.34 4.33 -2.32
CA ARG A 81 -1.40 5.07 -3.03
C ARG A 81 -0.94 5.50 -4.41
N VAL A 82 0.28 6.04 -4.50
CA VAL A 82 0.87 6.50 -5.76
C VAL A 82 1.11 5.32 -6.70
N HIS A 83 1.76 4.26 -6.20
CA HIS A 83 2.06 3.09 -7.03
C HIS A 83 0.78 2.47 -7.59
N LEU A 84 -0.20 2.20 -6.74
CA LEU A 84 -1.43 1.56 -7.19
C LEU A 84 -2.20 2.45 -8.16
N SER A 85 -2.32 3.74 -7.87
CA SER A 85 -3.01 4.65 -8.78
C SER A 85 -2.31 4.77 -10.14
N HIS A 86 -0.98 4.85 -10.13
CA HIS A 86 -0.20 4.93 -11.36
C HIS A 86 -0.43 3.71 -12.26
N HIS A 87 -0.56 2.53 -11.66
CA HIS A 87 -0.81 1.30 -12.38
C HIS A 87 -2.30 1.01 -12.58
N LYS A 88 -3.14 2.02 -12.44
CA LYS A 88 -4.58 1.99 -12.72
C LYS A 88 -5.41 1.13 -11.76
N HIS A 89 -4.92 1.01 -10.52
CA HIS A 89 -5.63 0.31 -9.45
C HIS A 89 -5.73 1.20 -8.21
N PRO A 90 -6.37 2.38 -8.30
CA PRO A 90 -6.45 3.26 -7.13
C PRO A 90 -7.17 2.56 -5.98
N ILE A 91 -6.80 2.93 -4.76
CA ILE A 91 -7.41 2.40 -3.56
C ILE A 91 -8.82 3.00 -3.42
N LEU A 92 -9.81 2.17 -3.12
CA LEU A 92 -11.17 2.65 -2.91
C LEU A 92 -11.20 3.74 -1.84
N GLY A 93 -11.96 4.79 -2.10
CA GLY A 93 -12.10 5.89 -1.16
C GLY A 93 -10.92 6.86 -1.13
N ASP A 94 -9.95 6.72 -2.02
CA ASP A 94 -8.80 7.62 -2.05
C ASP A 94 -9.20 8.97 -2.64
N PRO A 95 -9.18 10.05 -1.83
CA PRO A 95 -9.63 11.35 -2.31
C PRO A 95 -8.60 12.08 -3.19
N LEU A 96 -7.35 11.62 -3.22
CA LEU A 96 -6.26 12.30 -3.94
C LEU A 96 -5.82 11.60 -5.20
N TYR A 97 -6.00 10.28 -5.30
CA TYR A 97 -5.36 9.48 -6.35
C TYR A 97 -6.38 8.75 -7.23
N ASN A 98 -7.37 9.50 -7.71
CA ASN A 98 -8.26 9.07 -8.80
C ASN A 98 -9.19 7.90 -8.53
N SER A 99 -9.53 7.62 -7.27
CA SER A 99 -10.55 6.62 -6.99
C SER A 99 -11.92 7.12 -7.47
N ARG A 100 -12.68 6.23 -8.10
CA ARG A 100 -14.06 6.51 -8.52
C ARG A 100 -15.07 6.02 -7.50
N SER A 101 -14.60 5.31 -6.49
CA SER A 101 -15.46 4.76 -5.46
C SER A 101 -15.96 5.84 -4.51
N LYS A 102 -17.21 5.70 -4.06
CA LYS A 102 -17.82 6.61 -3.09
C LYS A 102 -17.74 6.09 -1.67
N VAL A 103 -16.82 5.17 -1.41
CA VAL A 103 -16.56 4.67 -0.06
C VAL A 103 -16.10 5.83 0.83
N SER A 104 -16.59 5.87 2.06
CA SER A 104 -16.40 7.00 2.97
C SER A 104 -14.99 7.11 3.57
N ARG A 105 -14.17 6.10 3.44
CA ARG A 105 -12.79 6.13 3.95
C ARG A 105 -11.82 5.54 2.93
N LEU A 106 -10.57 5.92 3.05
CA LEU A 106 -9.49 5.29 2.31
C LEU A 106 -9.34 3.84 2.77
N MET A 107 -9.52 2.89 1.85
CA MET A 107 -9.47 1.46 2.16
C MET A 107 -8.04 0.92 2.15
N LEU A 108 -7.21 1.53 2.98
CA LEU A 108 -5.82 1.16 3.22
C LEU A 108 -5.62 1.01 4.72
N HIS A 109 -5.14 -0.14 5.14
CA HIS A 109 -4.96 -0.42 6.56
C HIS A 109 -3.60 -1.05 6.84
N ALA A 110 -2.87 -0.48 7.80
CA ALA A 110 -1.62 -1.06 8.28
C ALA A 110 -1.95 -2.35 9.02
N PHE A 111 -1.66 -3.48 8.40
CA PHE A 111 -2.05 -4.78 8.92
C PHE A 111 -1.01 -5.38 9.85
N ARG A 112 0.26 -5.29 9.47
CA ARG A 112 1.34 -5.92 10.22
C ARG A 112 2.62 -5.09 10.15
N LEU A 113 3.28 -5.00 11.30
CA LEU A 113 4.63 -4.47 11.39
C LEU A 113 5.49 -5.58 12.00
N SER A 114 6.54 -6.00 11.30
CA SER A 114 7.49 -7.01 11.76
C SER A 114 8.89 -6.48 11.69
N PHE A 115 9.69 -6.80 12.69
CA PHE A 115 11.11 -6.45 12.67
C PHE A 115 11.89 -7.40 13.59
N THR A 116 13.19 -7.52 13.33
CA THR A 116 14.09 -8.29 14.16
C THR A 116 14.70 -7.37 15.22
N HIS A 117 14.57 -7.74 16.48
CA HIS A 117 15.14 -6.95 17.55
C HIS A 117 16.67 -6.93 17.43
N PRO A 118 17.31 -5.77 17.37
CA PRO A 118 18.75 -5.70 17.05
C PRO A 118 19.67 -6.29 18.08
N LEU A 119 19.26 -6.35 19.34
CA LEU A 119 20.12 -6.90 20.41
C LEU A 119 19.90 -8.37 20.68
N THR A 120 18.66 -8.84 20.63
CA THR A 120 18.30 -10.22 20.96
C THR A 120 18.10 -11.07 19.73
N LEU A 121 17.96 -10.46 18.56
CA LEU A 121 17.64 -11.11 17.29
C LEU A 121 16.27 -11.80 17.31
N GLU A 122 15.40 -11.44 18.24
CA GLU A 122 14.04 -11.95 18.26
C GLU A 122 13.22 -11.31 17.13
N GLN A 123 12.42 -12.12 16.49
CA GLN A 123 11.45 -11.65 15.51
C GLN A 123 10.22 -11.11 16.24
N LEU A 124 9.93 -9.83 16.06
CA LEU A 124 8.78 -9.20 16.66
C LEU A 124 7.76 -8.87 15.56
N SER A 125 6.49 -9.10 15.87
CA SER A 125 5.42 -8.89 14.90
C SER A 125 4.17 -8.35 15.59
N PHE A 126 3.57 -7.32 14.99
CA PHE A 126 2.33 -6.72 15.46
C PHE A 126 1.31 -6.73 14.32
N THR A 127 0.11 -7.20 14.64
CA THR A 127 -0.97 -7.30 13.65
C THR A 127 -2.20 -6.57 14.18
N ALA A 128 -2.85 -5.80 13.33
CA ALA A 128 -4.03 -5.04 13.70
C ALA A 128 -5.01 -4.94 12.52
N LEU A 129 -6.30 -5.00 12.85
CA LEU A 129 -7.38 -4.70 11.91
C LEU A 129 -8.31 -3.70 12.59
N SER A 130 -8.77 -2.71 11.84
CA SER A 130 -9.78 -1.80 12.37
C SER A 130 -11.17 -2.31 12.02
N ASP A 131 -12.13 -2.08 12.92
CA ASP A 131 -13.53 -2.46 12.67
C ASP A 131 -14.08 -1.76 11.43
N THR A 132 -13.68 -0.50 11.22
CA THR A 132 -14.13 0.26 10.06
C THR A 132 -13.65 -0.36 8.76
N PHE A 133 -12.40 -0.81 8.73
CA PHE A 133 -11.84 -1.45 7.53
C PHE A 133 -12.58 -2.76 7.24
N GLU A 134 -12.79 -3.60 8.27
CA GLU A 134 -13.50 -4.86 8.09
C GLU A 134 -14.94 -4.66 7.63
N THR A 135 -15.62 -3.67 8.21
CA THR A 135 -16.99 -3.35 7.84
C THR A 135 -17.10 -2.94 6.38
N GLU A 136 -16.24 -2.02 5.94
CA GLU A 136 -16.22 -1.56 4.55
C GLU A 136 -15.82 -2.69 3.61
N LEU A 137 -14.91 -3.56 4.04
CA LEU A 137 -14.50 -4.71 3.24
C LEU A 137 -15.67 -5.65 2.97
N LYS A 138 -16.50 -5.91 3.99
CA LYS A 138 -17.69 -6.77 3.84
C LYS A 138 -18.73 -6.14 2.93
N GLN A 139 -18.88 -4.81 2.96
CA GLN A 139 -19.89 -4.10 2.16
C GLN A 139 -19.45 -3.92 0.71
N ASN A 140 -18.15 -3.77 0.46
CA ASN A 140 -17.63 -3.39 -0.85
C ASN A 140 -16.77 -4.47 -1.52
N GLY A 141 -16.58 -5.56 -0.84
CA GLY A 141 -15.80 -6.68 -1.36
C GLY A 141 -16.60 -7.83 -1.92
#